data_b64ee93b0ce44c832c51cae753f9b097
#
_entry.id   b64ee93b0ce44c832c51cae753f9b097
#
_cell.length_a   1.000
_cell.length_b   1.000
_cell.length_c   1.000
_cell.angle_alpha   90.00
_cell.angle_beta   90.00
_cell.angle_gamma   90.00
#
_symmetry.space_group_name_H-M   'P 1'
#
loop_
_entity.id
_entity.type
_entity.pdbx_description
1 polymer ?
#
loop_
_entity_poly.entity_id
_entity_poly.type
_entity_poly.pdbx_seq_one_letter_code
_entity_poly.pdbx_strand_id
1 'polypeptide(L)'
;AKYNLGILKSKNSSVKAYQGNALNLKRFADESFDMTLLFGPMYHLYTKEDKQKALAEAKRVTKPNGIILVAYCMNEYCVLTYAFKEGHIRECLQKDRLTEDFHSSAEAKDLYDYVRIEDIDALNEAAGLKRIQIISPDGPANYMRPVLNAMDEETFSLFIQYHLATCERADLIGAGAHTVDILRKVE
;
A
#
# COMPACT_ATOMS: atom_id res chain seq x y z
N ALA A 1 7.40 14.12 -10.09
CA ALA A 1 7.44 12.96 -11.01
C ALA A 1 8.63 13.04 -11.99
N LYS A 2 8.80 14.07 -12.82
CA LYS A 2 9.90 14.17 -13.82
C LYS A 2 11.30 13.99 -13.20
N TYR A 3 11.57 14.60 -12.06
CA TYR A 3 12.85 14.48 -11.35
C TYR A 3 13.16 13.01 -10.98
N ASN A 4 12.22 12.33 -10.34
CA ASN A 4 12.39 10.93 -9.92
C ASN A 4 12.55 9.98 -11.13
N LEU A 5 11.84 10.25 -12.23
CA LEU A 5 12.01 9.50 -13.48
C LEU A 5 13.40 9.71 -14.10
N GLY A 6 13.97 10.93 -13.98
CA GLY A 6 15.33 11.23 -14.40
C GLY A 6 16.35 10.41 -13.61
N ILE A 7 16.22 10.37 -12.27
CA ILE A 7 17.10 9.55 -11.41
C ILE A 7 16.96 8.06 -11.74
N LEU A 8 15.75 7.55 -11.90
CA LEU A 8 15.55 6.14 -12.25
C LEU A 8 16.27 5.77 -13.55
N LYS A 9 16.10 6.56 -14.60
CA LYS A 9 16.74 6.34 -15.90
C LYS A 9 18.26 6.43 -15.84
N SER A 10 18.81 7.33 -15.00
CA SER A 10 20.26 7.44 -14.83
C SER A 10 20.86 6.26 -14.09
N LYS A 11 20.13 5.66 -13.15
CA LYS A 11 20.59 4.51 -12.36
C LYS A 11 20.32 3.16 -13.03
N ASN A 12 19.33 3.09 -13.92
CA ASN A 12 18.97 1.86 -14.62
C ASN A 12 18.46 2.17 -16.03
N SER A 13 19.36 2.08 -17.00
CA SER A 13 19.08 2.38 -18.41
C SER A 13 18.16 1.36 -19.10
N SER A 14 18.01 0.15 -18.56
CA SER A 14 17.13 -0.89 -19.12
C SER A 14 15.64 -0.64 -18.79
N VAL A 15 15.34 0.21 -17.80
CA VAL A 15 13.96 0.50 -17.40
C VAL A 15 13.29 1.47 -18.37
N LYS A 16 12.15 1.04 -18.92
CA LYS A 16 11.25 1.91 -19.68
C LYS A 16 10.37 2.71 -18.73
N ALA A 17 10.77 3.95 -18.43
CA ALA A 17 10.08 4.82 -17.48
C ALA A 17 9.21 5.85 -18.20
N TYR A 18 7.95 5.92 -17.82
CA TYR A 18 6.97 6.85 -18.36
C TYR A 18 6.28 7.64 -17.24
N GLN A 19 6.03 8.91 -17.48
CA GLN A 19 5.11 9.68 -16.64
C GLN A 19 3.68 9.34 -17.05
N GLY A 20 2.82 9.01 -16.07
CA GLY A 20 1.42 8.64 -16.31
C GLY A 20 0.56 8.80 -15.07
N ASN A 21 -0.67 8.33 -15.18
CA ASN A 21 -1.66 8.27 -14.10
C ASN A 21 -2.18 6.83 -14.01
N ALA A 22 -2.21 6.27 -12.80
CA ALA A 22 -2.72 4.91 -12.56
C ALA A 22 -4.20 4.74 -12.95
N LEU A 23 -4.95 5.84 -13.00
CA LEU A 23 -6.34 5.84 -13.45
C LEU A 23 -6.51 5.73 -14.97
N ASN A 24 -5.41 5.76 -15.72
CA ASN A 24 -5.45 5.70 -17.19
C ASN A 24 -4.13 5.15 -17.72
N LEU A 25 -4.11 3.86 -18.00
CA LEU A 25 -2.96 3.13 -18.54
C LEU A 25 -3.15 2.82 -20.05
N LYS A 26 -3.95 3.61 -20.79
CA LYS A 26 -4.31 3.37 -22.19
C LYS A 26 -3.14 3.22 -23.17
N ARG A 27 -1.93 3.68 -22.77
CA ARG A 27 -0.71 3.45 -23.58
C ARG A 27 -0.29 2.00 -23.63
N PHE A 28 -0.76 1.17 -22.71
CA PHE A 28 -0.51 -0.26 -22.67
C PHE A 28 -1.75 -0.99 -23.16
N ALA A 29 -1.55 -1.96 -24.05
CA ALA A 29 -2.61 -2.82 -24.51
C ALA A 29 -3.14 -3.70 -23.35
N ASP A 30 -4.33 -4.23 -23.51
CA ASP A 30 -4.88 -5.22 -22.61
C ASP A 30 -3.94 -6.42 -22.53
N GLU A 31 -3.85 -7.04 -21.36
CA GLU A 31 -3.13 -8.29 -21.15
C GLU A 31 -1.65 -8.25 -21.57
N SER A 32 -1.00 -7.10 -21.35
CA SER A 32 0.40 -6.87 -21.74
C SER A 32 1.42 -7.41 -20.74
N PHE A 33 1.03 -7.57 -19.46
CA PHE A 33 1.97 -7.86 -18.38
C PHE A 33 1.62 -9.13 -17.62
N ASP A 34 2.63 -9.93 -17.29
CA ASP A 34 2.49 -11.11 -16.43
C ASP A 34 2.28 -10.71 -14.96
N MET A 35 2.84 -9.56 -14.58
CA MET A 35 2.75 -8.98 -13.24
C MET A 35 2.59 -7.47 -13.31
N THR A 36 1.72 -6.90 -12.47
CA THR A 36 1.51 -5.46 -12.31
C THR A 36 1.68 -5.06 -10.84
N LEU A 37 2.44 -3.99 -10.60
CA LEU A 37 2.69 -3.45 -9.26
C LEU A 37 1.99 -2.10 -9.11
N LEU A 38 1.08 -1.98 -8.15
CA LEU A 38 0.46 -0.74 -7.71
C LEU A 38 1.08 -0.28 -6.37
N PHE A 39 2.36 0.09 -6.40
CA PHE A 39 3.09 0.57 -5.23
C PHE A 39 3.13 2.10 -5.23
N GLY A 40 2.16 2.71 -4.56
CA GLY A 40 2.00 4.16 -4.46
C GLY A 40 0.59 4.68 -4.76
N PRO A 41 -0.05 4.33 -5.87
CA PRO A 41 -1.31 4.96 -6.25
C PRO A 41 -2.41 4.87 -5.19
N MET A 42 -2.61 3.72 -4.55
CA MET A 42 -3.79 3.46 -3.71
C MET A 42 -3.91 4.37 -2.48
N TYR A 43 -2.80 4.78 -1.90
CA TYR A 43 -2.81 5.72 -0.77
C TYR A 43 -2.68 7.20 -1.18
N HIS A 44 -2.76 7.50 -2.49
CA HIS A 44 -2.92 8.85 -3.05
C HIS A 44 -4.23 9.02 -3.81
N LEU A 45 -5.13 8.04 -3.72
CA LEU A 45 -6.48 8.07 -4.28
C LEU A 45 -7.47 8.11 -3.11
N TYR A 46 -8.22 9.22 -2.98
CA TYR A 46 -9.03 9.52 -1.81
C TYR A 46 -10.49 9.09 -1.96
N THR A 47 -10.90 8.64 -3.15
CA THR A 47 -12.25 8.12 -3.38
C THR A 47 -12.24 6.64 -3.71
N LYS A 48 -13.30 5.95 -3.34
CA LYS A 48 -13.50 4.54 -3.67
C LYS A 48 -13.52 4.31 -5.18
N GLU A 49 -14.12 5.22 -5.92
CA GLU A 49 -14.25 5.19 -7.38
C GLU A 49 -12.87 5.25 -8.06
N ASP A 50 -12.00 6.15 -7.60
CA ASP A 50 -10.64 6.26 -8.14
C ASP A 50 -9.80 5.01 -7.81
N LYS A 51 -9.90 4.47 -6.60
CA LYS A 51 -9.24 3.22 -6.24
C LYS A 51 -9.72 2.05 -7.12
N GLN A 52 -11.04 1.92 -7.31
CA GLN A 52 -11.62 0.91 -8.19
C GLN A 52 -11.14 1.08 -9.63
N LYS A 53 -11.06 2.30 -10.13
CA LYS A 53 -10.57 2.61 -11.47
C LYS A 53 -9.09 2.23 -11.64
N ALA A 54 -8.25 2.49 -10.64
CA ALA A 54 -6.85 2.07 -10.66
C ALA A 54 -6.71 0.54 -10.68
N LEU A 55 -7.51 -0.17 -9.87
CA LEU A 55 -7.56 -1.64 -9.89
C LEU A 55 -8.07 -2.19 -11.22
N ALA A 56 -9.10 -1.57 -11.82
CA ALA A 56 -9.61 -1.95 -13.13
C ALA A 56 -8.56 -1.79 -14.23
N GLU A 57 -7.80 -0.70 -14.26
CA GLU A 57 -6.70 -0.49 -15.20
C GLU A 57 -5.55 -1.50 -14.97
N ALA A 58 -5.18 -1.78 -13.71
CA ALA A 58 -4.21 -2.82 -13.40
C ALA A 58 -4.69 -4.19 -13.90
N LYS A 59 -5.96 -4.54 -13.62
CA LYS A 59 -6.58 -5.79 -14.10
C LYS A 59 -6.58 -5.88 -15.63
N ARG A 60 -6.94 -4.80 -16.33
CA ARG A 60 -6.99 -4.75 -17.79
C ARG A 60 -5.62 -5.04 -18.41
N VAL A 61 -4.56 -4.40 -17.93
CA VAL A 61 -3.22 -4.56 -18.49
C VAL A 61 -2.52 -5.85 -18.08
N THR A 62 -3.00 -6.52 -17.02
CA THR A 62 -2.46 -7.82 -16.57
C THR A 62 -3.08 -8.96 -17.37
N LYS A 63 -2.28 -9.93 -17.77
CA LYS A 63 -2.73 -11.14 -18.48
C LYS A 63 -3.67 -11.98 -17.64
N PRO A 64 -4.52 -12.84 -18.24
CA PRO A 64 -5.25 -13.88 -17.52
C PRO A 64 -4.28 -14.72 -16.64
N ASN A 65 -4.71 -15.03 -15.43
CA ASN A 65 -3.88 -15.70 -14.41
C ASN A 65 -2.62 -14.93 -13.93
N GLY A 66 -2.39 -13.72 -14.44
CA GLY A 66 -1.31 -12.83 -13.99
C GLY A 66 -1.52 -12.30 -12.57
N ILE A 67 -0.48 -11.75 -12.01
CA ILE A 67 -0.38 -11.31 -10.60
C ILE A 67 -0.45 -9.79 -10.53
N ILE A 68 -1.22 -9.28 -9.58
CA ILE A 68 -1.28 -7.85 -9.26
C ILE A 68 -0.90 -7.69 -7.77
N LEU A 69 0.15 -6.90 -7.49
CA LEU A 69 0.54 -6.55 -6.14
C LEU A 69 0.13 -5.11 -5.84
N VAL A 70 -0.61 -4.92 -4.75
CA VAL A 70 -1.16 -3.62 -4.38
C VAL A 70 -0.72 -3.23 -2.99
N ALA A 71 -0.06 -2.07 -2.85
CA ALA A 71 0.36 -1.56 -1.56
C ALA A 71 -0.64 -0.54 -0.99
N TYR A 72 -0.89 -0.65 0.31
CA TYR A 72 -1.76 0.24 1.09
C TYR A 72 -1.06 0.76 2.34
N CYS A 73 -1.48 1.95 2.81
CA CYS A 73 -1.12 2.47 4.14
C CYS A 73 -2.25 2.12 5.12
N MET A 74 -1.87 1.62 6.32
CA MET A 74 -2.83 1.06 7.26
C MET A 74 -3.32 2.07 8.30
N ASN A 75 -4.62 2.05 8.55
CA ASN A 75 -5.32 2.96 9.45
C ASN A 75 -4.79 2.89 10.89
N GLU A 76 -4.68 1.71 11.46
CA GLU A 76 -4.31 1.53 12.87
C GLU A 76 -2.92 2.08 13.15
N TYR A 77 -1.98 1.91 12.22
CA TYR A 77 -0.66 2.50 12.35
C TYR A 77 -0.73 4.04 12.41
N CYS A 78 -1.50 4.65 11.51
CA CYS A 78 -1.69 6.10 11.47
C CYS A 78 -2.31 6.62 12.78
N VAL A 79 -3.39 6.00 13.22
CA VAL A 79 -4.07 6.38 14.46
C VAL A 79 -3.15 6.26 15.67
N LEU A 80 -2.45 5.13 15.83
CA LEU A 80 -1.56 4.90 16.96
C LEU A 80 -0.35 5.86 16.96
N THR A 81 0.22 6.13 15.79
CA THR A 81 1.42 6.98 15.71
C THR A 81 1.07 8.47 15.66
N TYR A 82 0.30 8.91 14.67
CA TYR A 82 0.00 10.33 14.49
C TYR A 82 -0.99 10.85 15.57
N ALA A 83 -2.12 10.15 15.75
CA ALA A 83 -3.12 10.66 16.66
C ALA A 83 -2.71 10.51 18.14
N PHE A 84 -2.27 9.34 18.58
CA PHE A 84 -1.98 9.10 20.00
C PHE A 84 -0.52 9.41 20.37
N LYS A 85 0.46 8.79 19.73
CA LYS A 85 1.87 8.93 20.10
C LYS A 85 2.39 10.36 19.88
N GLU A 86 1.98 11.04 18.81
CA GLU A 86 2.33 12.42 18.51
C GLU A 86 1.36 13.44 19.12
N GLY A 87 0.25 12.99 19.73
CA GLY A 87 -0.65 13.80 20.54
C GLY A 87 -1.71 14.58 19.75
N HIS A 88 -1.98 14.22 18.48
CA HIS A 88 -2.94 14.93 17.62
C HIS A 88 -4.39 14.45 17.75
N ILE A 89 -4.69 13.49 18.65
CA ILE A 89 -6.01 12.85 18.73
C ILE A 89 -7.16 13.85 18.91
N ARG A 90 -7.01 14.84 19.79
CA ARG A 90 -8.04 15.84 20.03
C ARG A 90 -8.30 16.71 18.81
N GLU A 91 -7.23 17.09 18.08
CA GLU A 91 -7.32 17.86 16.85
C GLU A 91 -8.02 17.04 15.75
N CYS A 92 -7.67 15.75 15.62
CA CYS A 92 -8.29 14.85 14.66
C CYS A 92 -9.81 14.75 14.89
N LEU A 93 -10.24 14.58 16.15
CA LEU A 93 -11.67 14.52 16.48
C LEU A 93 -12.39 15.86 16.25
N GLN A 94 -11.78 16.99 16.62
CA GLN A 94 -12.37 18.30 16.41
C GLN A 94 -12.53 18.69 14.94
N LYS A 95 -11.73 18.10 14.06
CA LYS A 95 -11.74 18.35 12.61
C LYS A 95 -12.45 17.24 11.82
N ASP A 96 -13.16 16.35 12.49
CA ASP A 96 -13.86 15.21 11.88
C ASP A 96 -12.92 14.34 10.99
N ARG A 97 -11.65 14.21 11.44
CA ARG A 97 -10.62 13.42 10.72
C ARG A 97 -10.62 11.95 11.10
N LEU A 98 -11.42 11.57 12.07
CA LEU A 98 -11.66 10.20 12.52
C LEU A 98 -13.15 9.98 12.70
N THR A 99 -13.63 8.83 12.28
CA THR A 99 -14.99 8.35 12.56
C THR A 99 -15.13 7.93 14.02
N GLU A 100 -16.35 7.57 14.46
CA GLU A 100 -16.59 7.08 15.82
C GLU A 100 -15.78 5.82 16.16
N ASP A 101 -15.50 4.98 15.17
CA ASP A 101 -14.67 3.76 15.30
C ASP A 101 -13.20 4.00 14.95
N PHE A 102 -12.76 5.27 14.93
CA PHE A 102 -11.39 5.70 14.65
C PHE A 102 -10.87 5.32 13.24
N HIS A 103 -11.73 5.21 12.25
CA HIS A 103 -11.29 5.16 10.87
C HIS A 103 -10.91 6.57 10.39
N SER A 104 -9.77 6.69 9.71
CA SER A 104 -9.31 7.99 9.21
C SER A 104 -10.15 8.44 8.01
N SER A 105 -10.43 9.74 7.96
CA SER A 105 -11.08 10.43 6.85
C SER A 105 -10.06 11.32 6.15
N ALA A 106 -9.55 10.86 5.00
CA ALA A 106 -8.55 11.59 4.23
C ALA A 106 -9.20 12.45 3.13
N GLU A 107 -8.59 13.59 2.85
CA GLU A 107 -8.95 14.51 1.78
C GLU A 107 -7.81 14.66 0.78
N ALA A 108 -8.11 15.15 -0.42
CA ALA A 108 -7.12 15.32 -1.50
C ALA A 108 -5.91 16.21 -1.16
N LYS A 109 -6.00 17.02 -0.09
CA LYS A 109 -4.88 17.82 0.44
C LYS A 109 -3.95 17.06 1.36
N ASP A 110 -4.38 15.89 1.86
CA ASP A 110 -3.59 15.07 2.77
C ASP A 110 -2.50 14.32 2.01
N LEU A 111 -1.49 13.86 2.74
CA LEU A 111 -0.39 13.15 2.11
C LEU A 111 -0.78 11.74 1.69
N TYR A 112 -1.55 11.06 2.55
CA TYR A 112 -1.98 9.68 2.34
C TYR A 112 -3.44 9.48 2.76
N ASP A 113 -4.08 8.54 2.10
CA ASP A 113 -5.29 7.88 2.55
C ASP A 113 -4.95 6.53 3.19
N TYR A 114 -5.66 6.19 4.25
CA TYR A 114 -5.41 5.00 5.05
C TYR A 114 -6.62 4.08 5.01
N VAL A 115 -6.38 2.79 5.01
CA VAL A 115 -7.42 1.77 4.90
C VAL A 115 -7.26 0.70 5.96
N ARG A 116 -8.34 -0.04 6.19
CA ARG A 116 -8.38 -1.28 6.95
C ARG A 116 -8.43 -2.48 6.02
N ILE A 117 -8.30 -3.68 6.56
CA ILE A 117 -8.35 -4.93 5.76
C ILE A 117 -9.73 -5.08 5.09
N GLU A 118 -10.80 -4.75 5.79
CA GLU A 118 -12.17 -4.80 5.26
C GLU A 118 -12.39 -3.84 4.08
N ASP A 119 -11.73 -2.67 4.06
CA ASP A 119 -11.78 -1.77 2.91
C ASP A 119 -11.09 -2.39 1.68
N ILE A 120 -9.94 -3.04 1.92
CA ILE A 120 -9.19 -3.74 0.87
C ILE A 120 -10.03 -4.91 0.33
N ASP A 121 -10.70 -5.66 1.21
CA ASP A 121 -11.57 -6.76 0.83
C ASP A 121 -12.74 -6.28 -0.06
N ALA A 122 -13.38 -5.19 0.32
CA ALA A 122 -14.45 -4.58 -0.47
C ALA A 122 -13.97 -4.06 -1.84
N LEU A 123 -12.73 -3.53 -1.93
CA LEU A 123 -12.14 -3.11 -3.20
C LEU A 123 -11.85 -4.31 -4.11
N ASN A 124 -11.32 -5.39 -3.56
CA ASN A 124 -11.01 -6.61 -4.31
C ASN A 124 -12.28 -7.28 -4.86
N GLU A 125 -13.32 -7.38 -4.02
CA GLU A 125 -14.61 -7.92 -4.42
C GLU A 125 -15.20 -7.12 -5.59
N ALA A 126 -15.25 -5.80 -5.45
CA ALA A 126 -15.76 -4.91 -6.51
C ALA A 126 -14.96 -4.96 -7.81
N ALA A 127 -13.63 -5.20 -7.73
CA ALA A 127 -12.76 -5.36 -8.89
C ALA A 127 -12.82 -6.77 -9.50
N GLY A 128 -13.45 -7.75 -8.82
CA GLY A 128 -13.44 -9.15 -9.20
C GLY A 128 -12.03 -9.72 -9.29
N LEU A 129 -11.21 -9.41 -8.27
CA LEU A 129 -9.85 -9.90 -8.08
C LEU A 129 -9.81 -10.89 -6.92
N LYS A 130 -9.05 -11.98 -7.07
CA LYS A 130 -8.91 -13.00 -6.04
C LYS A 130 -7.58 -12.81 -5.28
N ARG A 131 -7.66 -12.63 -3.96
CA ARG A 131 -6.48 -12.63 -3.10
C ARG A 131 -5.81 -14.01 -3.11
N ILE A 132 -4.50 -14.01 -3.35
CA ILE A 132 -3.62 -15.17 -3.18
C ILE A 132 -3.03 -15.14 -1.78
N GLN A 133 -2.48 -13.98 -1.41
CA GLN A 133 -1.77 -13.75 -0.15
C GLN A 133 -1.87 -12.26 0.20
N ILE A 134 -1.79 -11.95 1.49
CA ILE A 134 -1.61 -10.60 1.98
C ILE A 134 -0.44 -10.61 2.97
N ILE A 135 0.41 -9.60 2.91
CA ILE A 135 1.61 -9.54 3.74
C ILE A 135 1.79 -8.15 4.36
N SER A 136 2.43 -8.10 5.52
CA SER A 136 2.93 -6.86 6.12
C SER A 136 4.41 -6.70 5.77
N PRO A 137 4.79 -5.83 4.81
CA PRO A 137 6.16 -5.74 4.31
C PRO A 137 7.14 -5.11 5.31
N ASP A 138 6.64 -4.40 6.29
CA ASP A 138 7.43 -3.70 7.31
C ASP A 138 7.11 -4.14 8.75
N GLY A 139 6.02 -4.89 8.97
CA GLY A 139 5.64 -5.39 10.30
C GLY A 139 5.71 -4.32 11.38
N PRO A 140 6.40 -4.58 12.51
CA PRO A 140 6.56 -3.62 13.60
C PRO A 140 7.68 -2.60 13.38
N ALA A 141 8.43 -2.66 12.26
CA ALA A 141 9.66 -1.90 12.07
C ALA A 141 9.48 -0.38 12.23
N ASN A 142 8.38 0.18 11.74
CA ASN A 142 8.12 1.61 11.85
C ASN A 142 7.84 2.07 13.29
N TYR A 143 7.28 1.21 14.15
CA TYR A 143 7.14 1.50 15.58
C TYR A 143 8.49 1.47 16.33
N MET A 144 9.41 0.64 15.87
CA MET A 144 10.68 0.32 16.54
C MET A 144 11.90 0.99 15.88
N ARG A 145 11.70 1.90 14.94
CA ARG A 145 12.80 2.48 14.13
C ARG A 145 14.04 2.92 14.93
N PRO A 146 13.93 3.67 16.04
CA PRO A 146 15.11 4.03 16.85
C PRO A 146 15.84 2.83 17.42
N VAL A 147 15.11 1.79 17.85
CA VAL A 147 15.67 0.55 18.41
C VAL A 147 16.38 -0.23 17.32
N LEU A 148 15.74 -0.41 16.15
CA LEU A 148 16.32 -1.11 15.00
C LEU A 148 17.60 -0.43 14.50
N ASN A 149 17.61 0.91 14.45
CA ASN A 149 18.78 1.67 14.04
C ASN A 149 19.97 1.58 15.02
N ALA A 150 19.73 1.17 16.26
CA ALA A 150 20.74 1.00 17.31
C ALA A 150 21.20 -0.47 17.47
N MET A 151 20.57 -1.42 16.75
CA MET A 151 20.96 -2.83 16.79
C MET A 151 22.33 -3.04 16.13
N ASP A 152 23.10 -3.98 16.65
CA ASP A 152 24.24 -4.54 15.93
C ASP A 152 23.77 -5.42 14.75
N GLU A 153 24.68 -5.78 13.86
CA GLU A 153 24.38 -6.52 12.65
C GLU A 153 23.79 -7.91 12.95
N GLU A 154 24.24 -8.59 13.98
CA GLU A 154 23.76 -9.92 14.36
C GLU A 154 22.30 -9.83 14.86
N THR A 155 22.03 -8.93 15.79
CA THR A 155 20.69 -8.70 16.33
C THR A 155 19.72 -8.23 15.24
N PHE A 156 20.15 -7.35 14.33
CA PHE A 156 19.33 -6.91 13.21
C PHE A 156 19.04 -8.07 12.24
N SER A 157 19.99 -8.95 11.99
CA SER A 157 19.78 -10.15 11.17
C SER A 157 18.72 -11.09 11.77
N LEU A 158 18.73 -11.26 13.10
CA LEU A 158 17.68 -12.03 13.80
C LEU A 158 16.30 -11.34 13.69
N PHE A 159 16.24 -10.01 13.77
CA PHE A 159 15.00 -9.28 13.54
C PHE A 159 14.45 -9.52 12.13
N ILE A 160 15.30 -9.52 11.10
CA ILE A 160 14.88 -9.83 9.73
C ILE A 160 14.34 -11.25 9.62
N GLN A 161 14.99 -12.24 10.26
CA GLN A 161 14.48 -13.63 10.28
C GLN A 161 13.11 -13.72 10.96
N TYR A 162 12.94 -13.05 12.12
CA TYR A 162 11.64 -12.94 12.79
C TYR A 162 10.58 -12.32 11.87
N HIS A 163 10.91 -11.20 11.22
CA HIS A 163 9.99 -10.52 10.32
C HIS A 163 9.57 -11.42 9.16
N LEU A 164 10.51 -12.09 8.49
CA LEU A 164 10.20 -13.03 7.41
C LEU A 164 9.33 -14.21 7.87
N ALA A 165 9.48 -14.66 9.10
CA ALA A 165 8.66 -15.72 9.69
C ALA A 165 7.24 -15.26 10.06
N THR A 166 7.00 -13.94 10.17
CA THR A 166 5.75 -13.38 10.70
C THR A 166 4.99 -12.48 9.72
N CYS A 167 5.61 -12.04 8.63
CA CYS A 167 5.04 -11.05 7.71
C CYS A 167 3.75 -11.53 6.99
N GLU A 168 3.49 -12.84 6.95
CA GLU A 168 2.29 -13.45 6.35
C GLU A 168 1.22 -13.81 7.39
N ARG A 169 1.44 -13.54 8.67
CA ARG A 169 0.48 -13.87 9.73
C ARG A 169 -0.72 -12.94 9.69
N ALA A 170 -1.91 -13.51 9.46
CA ALA A 170 -3.16 -12.76 9.33
C ALA A 170 -3.50 -11.91 10.57
N ASP A 171 -3.11 -12.37 11.77
CA ASP A 171 -3.33 -11.65 13.04
C ASP A 171 -2.40 -10.43 13.24
N LEU A 172 -1.41 -10.22 12.37
CA LEU A 172 -0.44 -9.11 12.47
C LEU A 172 -0.52 -8.11 11.30
N ILE A 173 -1.22 -8.44 10.22
CA ILE A 173 -1.17 -7.66 8.98
C ILE A 173 -1.74 -6.25 9.14
N GLY A 174 -2.87 -6.05 9.78
CA GLY A 174 -3.51 -4.74 9.90
C GLY A 174 -2.80 -3.74 10.81
N ALA A 175 -1.87 -4.20 11.64
CA ALA A 175 -1.18 -3.38 12.64
C ALA A 175 0.11 -2.71 12.12
N GLY A 176 0.68 -3.17 11.01
CA GLY A 176 1.87 -2.56 10.37
C GLY A 176 1.55 -1.24 9.69
N ALA A 177 2.60 -0.50 9.28
CA ALA A 177 2.40 0.76 8.56
C ALA A 177 1.88 0.54 7.13
N HIS A 178 2.30 -0.55 6.52
CA HIS A 178 1.92 -0.90 5.16
C HIS A 178 1.46 -2.35 5.06
N THR A 179 0.66 -2.60 4.03
CA THR A 179 0.23 -3.93 3.62
C THR A 179 0.40 -4.07 2.12
N VAL A 180 0.83 -5.25 1.67
CA VAL A 180 0.83 -5.61 0.24
C VAL A 180 -0.15 -6.75 0.03
N ASP A 181 -1.16 -6.49 -0.78
CA ASP A 181 -2.13 -7.48 -1.21
C ASP A 181 -1.70 -8.08 -2.55
N ILE A 182 -1.60 -9.39 -2.60
CA ILE A 182 -1.17 -10.16 -3.78
C ILE A 182 -2.40 -10.80 -4.37
N LEU A 183 -2.79 -10.31 -5.53
CA LEU A 183 -4.03 -10.65 -6.20
C LEU A 183 -3.78 -11.40 -7.49
N ARG A 184 -4.73 -12.24 -7.88
CA ARG A 184 -4.77 -12.90 -9.19
C ARG A 184 -5.92 -12.37 -10.02
N LYS A 185 -5.63 -12.05 -11.28
CA LYS A 185 -6.67 -11.88 -12.29
C LYS A 185 -7.25 -13.27 -12.61
N VAL A 186 -8.48 -13.51 -12.19
CA VAL A 186 -9.26 -14.66 -12.64
C VAL A 186 -9.91 -14.33 -14.00
N GLU A 187 -10.13 -15.37 -14.80
CA GLU A 187 -10.75 -15.26 -16.13
C GLU A 187 -12.14 -14.63 -16.06
#